data_d7ea8e164032ad2e9b30fc6510651488
#
_entry.id   d7ea8e164032ad2e9b30fc6510651488
#
_cell.length_a   1.000
_cell.length_b   1.000
_cell.length_c   1.000
_cell.angle_alpha   90.00
_cell.angle_beta   90.00
_cell.angle_gamma   90.00
#
_symmetry.space_group_name_H-M   'P 1'
#
loop_
_entity.id
_entity.type
_entity.pdbx_description
1 polymer ?
#
loop_
_entity_poly.entity_id
_entity_poly.type
_entity_poly.pdbx_seq_one_letter_code
_entity_poly.pdbx_strand_id
1 'polypeptide(L)'
;MAAFQGFSDTSLDPPVRGFLNRPDHGAGSGLVLGHGAGSNSSSSLLTALAGAFAGTGFFVLRCDLPFRQNRPYGPPRPGDAERDREGLRNAVVALRKQGCGRMFLGGHSYGGRQATMLCAAEPDLVEGLLLLSYPLHPPR
;
A
#
# COMPACT_ATOMS: atom_id res chain seq x y z
N MET A 1 17.75 12.19 -0.89
CA MET A 1 17.16 10.83 -0.86
C MET A 1 16.31 10.68 0.38
N ALA A 2 15.04 10.34 0.23
CA ALA A 2 14.17 10.18 1.38
C ALA A 2 14.53 8.91 2.15
N ALA A 3 14.70 9.05 3.46
CA ALA A 3 14.95 7.92 4.34
C ALA A 3 13.66 7.18 4.62
N PHE A 4 13.75 5.89 4.87
CA PHE A 4 12.62 5.08 5.29
C PHE A 4 13.00 4.22 6.48
N GLN A 5 12.00 3.73 7.17
CA GLN A 5 12.17 2.86 8.34
C GLN A 5 11.16 1.72 8.27
N GLY A 6 11.48 0.60 8.90
CA GLY A 6 10.55 -0.50 9.05
C GLY A 6 9.30 -0.04 9.79
N PHE A 7 8.14 -0.55 9.38
CA PHE A 7 6.86 -0.21 9.98
C PHE A 7 6.06 -1.48 10.26
N SER A 8 5.42 -1.51 11.43
CA SER A 8 4.57 -2.63 11.82
C SER A 8 3.47 -2.12 12.74
N ASP A 9 2.23 -2.55 12.46
CA ASP A 9 1.10 -2.33 13.35
C ASP A 9 0.37 -3.67 13.50
N THR A 10 0.61 -4.32 14.63
CA THR A 10 0.04 -5.63 14.94
C THR A 10 -1.25 -5.55 15.75
N SER A 11 -1.72 -4.33 16.05
CA SER A 11 -3.00 -4.12 16.72
C SER A 11 -4.19 -4.35 15.77
N LEU A 12 -3.93 -4.43 14.48
CA LEU A 12 -4.93 -4.66 13.43
C LEU A 12 -4.82 -6.10 12.91
N ASP A 13 -5.92 -6.64 12.42
CA ASP A 13 -5.97 -7.96 11.78
C ASP A 13 -6.65 -7.86 10.41
N PRO A 14 -5.94 -8.10 9.29
CA PRO A 14 -4.52 -8.50 9.22
C PRO A 14 -3.56 -7.40 9.68
N PRO A 15 -2.39 -7.78 10.19
CA PRO A 15 -1.41 -6.79 10.61
C PRO A 15 -0.84 -6.03 9.42
N VAL A 16 -0.36 -4.82 9.68
CA VAL A 16 0.31 -3.98 8.70
C VAL A 16 1.81 -4.11 8.88
N ARG A 17 2.52 -4.45 7.82
CA ARG A 17 3.99 -4.58 7.83
C ARG A 17 4.55 -4.03 6.54
N GLY A 18 5.66 -3.34 6.65
CA GLY A 18 6.35 -2.77 5.50
C GLY A 18 7.34 -1.71 5.88
N PHE A 19 7.37 -0.64 5.10
CA PHE A 19 8.31 0.46 5.29
C PHE A 19 7.61 1.80 5.15
N LEU A 20 7.96 2.73 6.02
CA LEU A 20 7.40 4.08 6.03
C LEU A 20 8.47 5.07 5.61
N ASN A 21 8.17 5.84 4.56
CA ASN A 21 8.94 7.03 4.20
C ASN A 21 8.23 8.24 4.81
N ARG A 22 8.97 9.03 5.60
CA ARG A 22 8.45 10.29 6.13
C ARG A 22 8.88 11.44 5.23
N PRO A 23 8.04 12.45 5.02
CA PRO A 23 8.46 13.62 4.24
C PRO A 23 9.47 14.44 5.02
N ASP A 24 10.38 15.10 4.30
CA ASP A 24 11.33 16.02 4.91
C ASP A 24 10.60 17.28 5.42
N HIS A 25 9.57 17.70 4.73
CA HIS A 25 8.79 18.90 5.03
C HIS A 25 7.32 18.63 4.83
N GLY A 26 6.51 19.28 5.65
CA GLY A 26 5.07 19.19 5.56
C GLY A 26 4.53 17.96 6.28
N ALA A 27 3.22 17.88 6.34
CA ALA A 27 2.52 16.80 7.02
C ALA A 27 1.13 16.62 6.41
N GLY A 28 1.00 16.89 5.11
CA GLY A 28 -0.31 17.00 4.52
C GLY A 28 -0.94 15.67 4.14
N SER A 29 -0.26 14.89 3.35
CA SER A 29 -0.88 13.75 2.68
C SER A 29 -0.18 12.44 2.98
N GLY A 30 -0.95 11.36 2.92
CA GLY A 30 -0.43 10.00 3.03
C GLY A 30 -0.77 9.18 1.79
N LEU A 31 0.11 8.27 1.45
CA LEU A 31 -0.05 7.33 0.34
C LEU A 31 0.31 5.92 0.81
N VAL A 32 -0.64 5.00 0.69
CA VAL A 32 -0.40 3.57 0.89
C VAL A 32 -0.15 2.93 -0.47
N LEU A 33 0.91 2.14 -0.58
CA LEU A 33 1.27 1.43 -1.82
C LEU A 33 1.28 -0.08 -1.60
N GLY A 34 0.53 -0.80 -2.44
CA GLY A 34 0.53 -2.24 -2.52
C GLY A 34 1.32 -2.76 -3.72
N HIS A 35 1.93 -3.91 -3.57
CA HIS A 35 2.80 -4.51 -4.60
C HIS A 35 2.06 -5.49 -5.50
N GLY A 36 2.72 -5.92 -6.59
CA GLY A 36 2.21 -6.92 -7.51
C GLY A 36 2.22 -8.34 -6.95
N ALA A 37 1.58 -9.26 -7.68
CA ALA A 37 1.40 -10.66 -7.25
C ALA A 37 2.72 -11.42 -7.05
N GLY A 38 3.74 -11.10 -7.82
CA GLY A 38 5.07 -11.74 -7.72
C GLY A 38 6.08 -10.94 -6.92
N SER A 39 5.65 -9.90 -6.20
CA SER A 39 6.55 -8.90 -5.62
C SER A 39 6.35 -8.76 -4.11
N ASN A 40 6.90 -7.69 -3.55
CA ASN A 40 6.82 -7.34 -2.14
C ASN A 40 7.00 -5.83 -1.96
N SER A 41 6.94 -5.36 -0.70
CA SER A 41 7.08 -3.94 -0.36
C SER A 41 8.44 -3.34 -0.69
N SER A 42 9.46 -4.16 -0.92
CA SER A 42 10.82 -3.71 -1.21
C SER A 42 11.14 -3.70 -2.71
N SER A 43 10.14 -3.86 -3.58
CA SER A 43 10.37 -3.78 -5.03
C SER A 43 11.02 -2.45 -5.40
N SER A 44 11.85 -2.46 -6.45
CA SER A 44 12.52 -1.24 -6.90
C SER A 44 11.54 -0.16 -7.33
N LEU A 45 10.42 -0.55 -7.94
CA LEU A 45 9.36 0.38 -8.33
C LEU A 45 8.74 1.08 -7.12
N LEU A 46 8.30 0.33 -6.12
CA LEU A 46 7.67 0.92 -4.94
C LEU A 46 8.65 1.75 -4.13
N THR A 47 9.90 1.30 -4.03
CA THR A 47 10.94 2.06 -3.33
C THR A 47 11.20 3.40 -4.00
N ALA A 48 11.29 3.41 -5.32
CA ALA A 48 11.51 4.65 -6.09
C ALA A 48 10.31 5.60 -5.98
N LEU A 49 9.10 5.09 -6.09
CA LEU A 49 7.88 5.88 -5.96
C LEU A 49 7.76 6.47 -4.56
N ALA A 50 8.02 5.68 -3.53
CA ALA A 50 7.94 6.15 -2.16
C ALA A 50 8.90 7.29 -1.89
N GLY A 51 10.14 7.19 -2.39
CA GLY A 51 11.12 8.26 -2.27
C GLY A 51 10.68 9.52 -2.99
N ALA A 52 10.17 9.39 -4.22
CA ALA A 52 9.71 10.52 -5.01
C ALA A 52 8.54 11.26 -4.35
N PHE A 53 7.53 10.52 -3.88
CA PHE A 53 6.38 11.13 -3.21
C PHE A 53 6.76 11.73 -1.86
N ALA A 54 7.62 11.07 -1.08
CA ALA A 54 8.09 11.63 0.18
C ALA A 54 8.83 12.95 -0.04
N GLY A 55 9.58 13.06 -1.16
CA GLY A 55 10.23 14.31 -1.55
C GLY A 55 9.29 15.46 -1.86
N THR A 56 8.00 15.16 -2.10
CA THR A 56 6.97 16.18 -2.37
C THR A 56 6.04 16.41 -1.17
N GLY A 57 6.35 15.84 -0.02
CA GLY A 57 5.60 16.09 1.23
C GLY A 57 4.66 14.98 1.67
N PHE A 58 4.71 13.81 1.03
CA PHE A 58 3.86 12.67 1.41
C PHE A 58 4.53 11.77 2.45
N PHE A 59 3.74 11.31 3.41
CA PHE A 59 4.04 10.06 4.12
C PHE A 59 3.72 8.92 3.17
N VAL A 60 4.63 7.99 2.98
CA VAL A 60 4.37 6.84 2.10
C VAL A 60 4.62 5.54 2.86
N LEU A 61 3.58 4.71 2.92
CA LEU A 61 3.66 3.38 3.53
C LEU A 61 3.62 2.33 2.42
N ARG A 62 4.74 1.65 2.21
CA ARG A 62 4.84 0.49 1.32
C ARG A 62 4.55 -0.74 2.15
N CYS A 63 3.45 -1.42 1.91
CA CYS A 63 3.09 -2.56 2.75
C CYS A 63 3.23 -3.89 2.02
N ASP A 64 3.66 -4.91 2.75
CA ASP A 64 3.56 -6.28 2.30
C ASP A 64 2.11 -6.72 2.46
N LEU A 65 1.49 -7.12 1.35
CA LEU A 65 0.12 -7.61 1.40
C LEU A 65 0.07 -8.88 2.26
N PRO A 66 -1.07 -9.15 2.94
CA PRO A 66 -1.17 -10.30 3.83
C PRO A 66 -0.68 -11.62 3.25
N PHE A 67 -0.97 -11.90 1.97
CA PHE A 67 -0.48 -13.14 1.36
C PHE A 67 1.05 -13.20 1.35
N ARG A 68 1.71 -12.05 1.16
CA ARG A 68 3.17 -11.96 1.12
C ARG A 68 3.79 -12.01 2.51
N GLN A 69 3.09 -11.52 3.52
CA GLN A 69 3.54 -11.67 4.91
C GLN A 69 3.59 -13.15 5.31
N ASN A 70 2.65 -13.96 4.80
CA ASN A 70 2.57 -15.37 5.11
C ASN A 70 3.50 -16.23 4.27
N ARG A 71 3.75 -15.83 3.03
CA ARG A 71 4.57 -16.61 2.08
C ARG A 71 5.51 -15.67 1.34
N PRO A 72 6.84 -15.83 1.50
CA PRO A 72 7.81 -14.95 0.84
C PRO A 72 7.87 -15.13 -0.68
N TYR A 73 7.33 -16.21 -1.20
CA TYR A 73 7.37 -16.54 -2.63
C TYR A 73 6.01 -17.07 -3.11
N GLY A 74 5.80 -16.95 -4.40
CA GLY A 74 4.62 -17.47 -5.06
C GLY A 74 3.48 -16.46 -5.18
N PRO A 75 2.51 -16.74 -6.05
CA PRO A 75 1.37 -15.86 -6.28
C PRO A 75 0.35 -15.96 -5.16
N PRO A 76 -0.61 -15.01 -5.10
CA PRO A 76 -1.75 -15.15 -4.22
C PRO A 76 -2.54 -16.44 -4.52
N ARG A 77 -3.11 -17.01 -3.49
CA ARG A 77 -3.97 -18.20 -3.58
C ARG A 77 -5.44 -17.79 -3.55
N PRO A 78 -6.36 -18.70 -3.95
CA PRO A 78 -7.78 -18.43 -3.76
C PRO A 78 -8.10 -18.02 -2.31
N GLY A 79 -8.88 -16.96 -2.13
CA GLY A 79 -9.20 -16.43 -0.81
C GLY A 79 -8.26 -15.35 -0.31
N ASP A 80 -7.05 -15.24 -0.86
CA ASP A 80 -6.09 -14.23 -0.41
C ASP A 80 -6.54 -12.80 -0.76
N ALA A 81 -7.20 -12.61 -1.91
CA ALA A 81 -7.55 -11.29 -2.39
C ALA A 81 -8.41 -10.50 -1.40
N GLU A 82 -9.41 -11.15 -0.81
CA GLU A 82 -10.27 -10.48 0.18
C GLU A 82 -9.46 -10.01 1.39
N ARG A 83 -8.59 -10.87 1.91
CA ARG A 83 -7.75 -10.53 3.05
C ARG A 83 -6.71 -9.46 2.69
N ASP A 84 -6.22 -9.47 1.45
CA ASP A 84 -5.30 -8.43 0.97
C ASP A 84 -6.00 -7.06 0.92
N ARG A 85 -7.27 -7.02 0.53
CA ARG A 85 -8.05 -5.77 0.59
C ARG A 85 -8.23 -5.29 2.02
N GLU A 86 -8.51 -6.19 2.96
CA GLU A 86 -8.57 -5.83 4.40
C GLU A 86 -7.23 -5.30 4.89
N GLY A 87 -6.12 -5.89 4.43
CA GLY A 87 -4.78 -5.43 4.74
C GLY A 87 -4.51 -4.02 4.24
N LEU A 88 -4.93 -3.70 3.02
CA LEU A 88 -4.82 -2.35 2.48
C LEU A 88 -5.66 -1.36 3.27
N ARG A 89 -6.87 -1.73 3.65
CA ARG A 89 -7.72 -0.91 4.49
C ARG A 89 -7.04 -0.59 5.82
N ASN A 90 -6.49 -1.62 6.46
CA ASN A 90 -5.77 -1.46 7.73
C ASN A 90 -4.52 -0.58 7.57
N ALA A 91 -3.83 -0.69 6.43
CA ALA A 91 -2.69 0.17 6.14
C ALA A 91 -3.10 1.65 6.05
N VAL A 92 -4.24 1.95 5.45
CA VAL A 92 -4.78 3.31 5.43
C VAL A 92 -5.07 3.80 6.85
N VAL A 93 -5.70 2.97 7.68
CA VAL A 93 -5.96 3.30 9.08
C VAL A 93 -4.66 3.57 9.83
N ALA A 94 -3.66 2.69 9.66
CA ALA A 94 -2.36 2.83 10.33
C ALA A 94 -1.65 4.12 9.91
N LEU A 95 -1.68 4.45 8.62
CA LEU A 95 -1.02 5.67 8.13
C LEU A 95 -1.74 6.93 8.61
N ARG A 96 -3.07 6.91 8.73
CA ARG A 96 -3.80 8.04 9.30
C ARG A 96 -3.35 8.39 10.71
N LYS A 97 -2.98 7.40 11.50
CA LYS A 97 -2.47 7.61 12.85
C LYS A 97 -1.17 8.42 12.88
N GLN A 98 -0.47 8.54 11.75
CA GLN A 98 0.73 9.35 11.63
C GLN A 98 0.42 10.86 11.47
N GLY A 99 -0.85 11.23 11.40
CA GLY A 99 -1.26 12.63 11.32
C GLY A 99 -1.56 13.13 9.91
N CYS A 100 -1.74 12.22 8.95
CA CYS A 100 -2.05 12.60 7.58
C CYS A 100 -3.50 13.07 7.46
N GLY A 101 -3.71 14.25 6.85
CA GLY A 101 -5.05 14.77 6.63
C GLY A 101 -5.73 14.17 5.41
N ARG A 102 -5.02 14.10 4.29
CA ARG A 102 -5.54 13.55 3.02
C ARG A 102 -4.86 12.22 2.76
N MET A 103 -5.66 11.21 2.39
CA MET A 103 -5.16 9.87 2.16
C MET A 103 -5.36 9.45 0.72
N PHE A 104 -4.36 8.79 0.19
CA PHE A 104 -4.37 8.19 -1.14
C PHE A 104 -3.94 6.73 -1.02
N LEU A 105 -4.45 5.92 -1.93
CA LEU A 105 -4.14 4.49 -1.97
C LEU A 105 -3.72 4.14 -3.38
N GLY A 106 -2.70 3.32 -3.50
CA GLY A 106 -2.24 2.92 -4.81
C GLY A 106 -1.64 1.54 -4.81
N GLY A 107 -1.27 1.10 -6.01
CA GLY A 107 -0.64 -0.18 -6.14
C GLY A 107 -0.19 -0.48 -7.54
N HIS A 108 0.72 -1.44 -7.62
CA HIS A 108 1.25 -1.96 -8.86
C HIS A 108 0.51 -3.26 -9.20
N SER A 109 -0.04 -3.32 -10.42
CA SER A 109 -0.69 -4.51 -10.96
C SER A 109 -1.74 -5.09 -10.00
N TYR A 110 -1.52 -6.27 -9.44
CA TYR A 110 -2.42 -6.93 -8.48
C TYR A 110 -2.78 -6.01 -7.30
N GLY A 111 -1.80 -5.34 -6.72
CA GLY A 111 -2.02 -4.40 -5.60
C GLY A 111 -2.94 -3.26 -5.99
N GLY A 112 -2.79 -2.73 -7.21
CA GLY A 112 -3.67 -1.70 -7.73
C GLY A 112 -5.10 -2.20 -7.96
N ARG A 113 -5.25 -3.42 -8.44
CA ARG A 113 -6.56 -4.04 -8.62
C ARG A 113 -7.29 -4.20 -7.28
N GLN A 114 -6.57 -4.69 -6.25
CA GLN A 114 -7.17 -4.83 -4.92
C GLN A 114 -7.54 -3.47 -4.33
N ALA A 115 -6.71 -2.45 -4.54
CA ALA A 115 -7.01 -1.08 -4.11
C ALA A 115 -8.30 -0.56 -4.76
N THR A 116 -8.46 -0.78 -6.05
CA THR A 116 -9.67 -0.37 -6.79
C THR A 116 -10.92 -1.05 -6.25
N MET A 117 -10.85 -2.36 -6.02
CA MET A 117 -11.97 -3.12 -5.47
C MET A 117 -12.34 -2.67 -4.06
N LEU A 118 -11.34 -2.38 -3.24
CA LEU A 118 -11.55 -1.85 -1.89
C LEU A 118 -12.26 -0.49 -1.95
N CYS A 119 -11.80 0.42 -2.80
CA CYS A 119 -12.39 1.75 -2.90
C CYS A 119 -13.78 1.73 -3.53
N ALA A 120 -14.07 0.75 -4.38
CA ALA A 120 -15.43 0.56 -4.90
C ALA A 120 -16.40 0.19 -3.77
N ALA A 121 -15.94 -0.60 -2.80
CA ALA A 121 -16.75 -0.99 -1.64
C ALA A 121 -16.80 0.10 -0.56
N GLU A 122 -15.75 0.90 -0.44
CA GLU A 122 -15.64 1.98 0.55
C GLU A 122 -15.19 3.28 -0.14
N PRO A 123 -16.12 3.98 -0.85
CA PRO A 123 -15.76 5.15 -1.66
C PRO A 123 -15.14 6.30 -0.90
N ASP A 124 -15.44 6.42 0.40
CA ASP A 124 -14.95 7.52 1.23
C ASP A 124 -13.64 7.19 1.97
N LEU A 125 -13.06 6.01 1.71
CA LEU A 125 -11.85 5.58 2.41
C LEU A 125 -10.66 6.49 2.13
N VAL A 126 -10.46 6.87 0.88
CA VAL A 126 -9.34 7.71 0.43
C VAL A 126 -9.81 8.78 -0.56
N GLU A 127 -8.97 9.80 -0.76
CA GLU A 127 -9.23 10.90 -1.68
C GLU A 127 -9.01 10.51 -3.15
N GLY A 128 -8.13 9.57 -3.41
CA GLY A 128 -7.82 9.16 -4.76
C GLY A 128 -6.96 7.91 -4.84
N LEU A 129 -6.84 7.39 -6.04
CA LEU A 129 -6.08 6.17 -6.34
C LEU A 129 -4.90 6.48 -7.26
N LEU A 130 -3.78 5.78 -7.03
CA LEU A 130 -2.63 5.75 -7.92
C LEU A 130 -2.46 4.33 -8.45
N LEU A 131 -2.73 4.12 -9.73
CA LEU A 131 -2.70 2.80 -10.33
C LEU A 131 -1.57 2.69 -11.34
N LEU A 132 -0.73 1.66 -11.16
CA LEU A 132 0.44 1.41 -11.98
C LEU A 132 0.33 0.03 -12.61
N SER A 133 0.48 -0.04 -13.93
CA SER A 133 0.35 -1.30 -14.69
C SER A 133 -0.93 -2.05 -14.33
N TYR A 134 -2.05 -1.32 -14.33
CA TYR A 134 -3.33 -1.87 -13.91
C TYR A 134 -3.79 -2.97 -14.87
N PRO A 135 -4.13 -4.18 -14.36
CA PRO A 135 -4.55 -5.26 -15.24
C PRO A 135 -6.00 -5.05 -15.71
N LEU A 136 -6.18 -4.88 -17.00
CA LEU A 136 -7.51 -4.72 -17.61
C LEU A 136 -8.24 -6.06 -17.79
N HIS A 137 -7.49 -7.14 -17.78
CA HIS A 137 -8.01 -8.50 -17.94
C HIS A 137 -7.48 -9.39 -16.82
N PRO A 138 -8.24 -10.41 -16.39
CA PRO A 138 -7.70 -11.39 -15.45
C PRO A 138 -6.56 -12.16 -16.10
N PRO A 139 -5.63 -12.70 -15.29
CA PRO A 139 -4.55 -13.54 -15.79
C PRO A 139 -5.11 -14.74 -16.54
N ARG A 140 -4.47 -15.08 -17.65
CA ARG A 140 -4.82 -16.26 -18.45
C ARG A 140 -4.04 -17.46 -18.00
#